data_ce16a44b0d879b49c96db9c764322c53
#
_entry.id   ce16a44b0d879b49c96db9c764322c53
#
_cell.length_a   1.000
_cell.length_b   1.000
_cell.length_c   1.000
_cell.angle_alpha   90.00
_cell.angle_beta   90.00
_cell.angle_gamma   90.00
#
_symmetry.space_group_name_H-M   'P 1'
#
loop_
_entity.id
_entity.type
_entity.pdbx_description
1 polymer ?
#
loop_
_entity_poly.entity_id
_entity_poly.type
_entity_poly.pdbx_seq_one_letter_code
_entity_poly.pdbx_strand_id
1 'polypeptide(L)'
;MSSSHTTTTHALRTQGLGIRFGAFQAVSEVNLSLEPGARQALIGPNGAGKTTLINLLTGVFKPTSGSIHMGERDITRLSGDKRARMGLARTFQINTLFPSLTPLLSVVLAISEREGLGATWWRPLKGCTAVFDEAHALLGTLKLDALADVPVAELAYGKQRLLEIALALAARPRILLLDEPAAGVPEDESGELFEAIAALPDDISVLFIEHDMKLVFRFSRRISVLVGGRILTEGTPADIGADPRVREVYLGSSHRHV
;
A
#
# COMPACT_ATOMS: atom_id res chain seq x y z
N MET A 1 -37.56 4.46 20.19
CA MET A 1 -36.34 5.20 19.79
C MET A 1 -35.36 4.16 19.24
N SER A 2 -35.40 3.90 17.96
CA SER A 2 -34.50 2.94 17.29
C SER A 2 -33.19 3.65 16.94
N SER A 3 -32.14 3.31 17.67
CA SER A 3 -30.79 3.77 17.35
C SER A 3 -30.34 3.05 16.08
N SER A 4 -30.39 3.75 14.96
CA SER A 4 -29.77 3.31 13.71
C SER A 4 -28.25 3.31 13.91
N HIS A 5 -27.68 2.16 14.26
CA HIS A 5 -26.24 1.95 14.12
C HIS A 5 -25.91 2.00 12.63
N THR A 6 -25.42 3.15 12.19
CA THR A 6 -24.74 3.26 10.89
C THR A 6 -23.51 2.38 10.99
N THR A 7 -23.59 1.17 10.45
CA THR A 7 -22.45 0.26 10.36
C THR A 7 -21.48 0.88 9.36
N THR A 8 -20.50 1.62 9.85
CA THR A 8 -19.44 2.15 8.99
C THR A 8 -18.64 0.96 8.48
N THR A 9 -18.82 0.61 7.21
CA THR A 9 -18.12 -0.52 6.58
C THR A 9 -16.70 -0.09 6.27
N HIS A 10 -15.75 -0.50 7.11
CA HIS A 10 -14.31 -0.25 6.87
C HIS A 10 -13.79 -1.15 5.76
N ALA A 11 -12.89 -0.64 4.92
CA ALA A 11 -12.19 -1.47 3.94
C ALA A 11 -11.26 -2.48 4.65
N LEU A 12 -10.51 -1.99 5.67
CA LEU A 12 -9.64 -2.80 6.52
C LEU A 12 -9.72 -2.27 7.95
N ARG A 13 -9.79 -3.18 8.93
CA ARG A 13 -9.68 -2.79 10.34
C ARG A 13 -8.90 -3.82 11.15
N THR A 14 -8.25 -3.37 12.21
CA THR A 14 -7.62 -4.22 13.20
C THR A 14 -8.21 -3.96 14.58
N GLN A 15 -8.24 -4.98 15.42
CA GLN A 15 -8.75 -4.88 16.79
C GLN A 15 -7.76 -5.54 17.74
N GLY A 16 -7.13 -4.75 18.62
CA GLY A 16 -6.15 -5.22 19.59
C GLY A 16 -4.98 -5.98 18.97
N LEU A 17 -4.61 -5.64 17.70
CA LEU A 17 -3.63 -6.39 16.93
C LEU A 17 -2.25 -6.31 17.57
N GLY A 18 -1.61 -7.46 17.75
CA GLY A 18 -0.28 -7.52 18.34
C GLY A 18 0.55 -8.71 17.84
N ILE A 19 1.87 -8.51 17.87
CA ILE A 19 2.84 -9.56 17.65
C ILE A 19 4.04 -9.43 18.57
N ARG A 20 4.47 -10.58 19.09
CA ARG A 20 5.65 -10.71 19.95
C ARG A 20 6.66 -11.66 19.30
N PHE A 21 7.92 -11.27 19.31
CA PHE A 21 9.06 -12.09 18.91
C PHE A 21 9.90 -12.42 20.16
N GLY A 22 9.70 -13.60 20.72
CA GLY A 22 10.27 -13.95 22.03
C GLY A 22 9.80 -12.97 23.12
N ALA A 23 10.71 -12.27 23.76
CA ALA A 23 10.41 -11.25 24.78
C ALA A 23 10.06 -9.87 24.18
N PHE A 24 10.37 -9.64 22.90
CA PHE A 24 10.18 -8.33 22.26
C PHE A 24 8.77 -8.18 21.69
N GLN A 25 8.03 -7.17 22.14
CA GLN A 25 6.70 -6.79 21.63
C GLN A 25 6.86 -5.76 20.50
N ALA A 26 6.75 -6.20 19.26
CA ALA A 26 6.96 -5.33 18.10
C ALA A 26 5.72 -4.50 17.73
N VAL A 27 4.52 -5.06 17.91
CA VAL A 27 3.23 -4.39 17.72
C VAL A 27 2.32 -4.78 18.86
N SER A 28 1.64 -3.83 19.49
CA SER A 28 0.83 -4.03 20.70
C SER A 28 -0.48 -3.24 20.64
N GLU A 29 -1.59 -3.96 20.73
CA GLU A 29 -2.95 -3.39 20.86
C GLU A 29 -3.31 -2.38 19.76
N VAL A 30 -2.84 -2.62 18.51
CA VAL A 30 -3.10 -1.71 17.40
C VAL A 30 -4.55 -1.86 16.93
N ASN A 31 -5.27 -0.75 17.01
CA ASN A 31 -6.60 -0.55 16.43
C ASN A 31 -6.45 0.44 15.28
N LEU A 32 -6.41 -0.04 14.05
CA LEU A 32 -6.30 0.75 12.82
C LEU A 32 -7.58 0.57 12.02
N SER A 33 -8.09 1.66 11.45
CA SER A 33 -9.25 1.65 10.57
C SER A 33 -8.92 2.35 9.25
N LEU A 34 -9.08 1.64 8.15
CA LEU A 34 -8.95 2.16 6.79
C LEU A 34 -10.34 2.20 6.16
N GLU A 35 -10.84 3.39 5.89
CA GLU A 35 -12.14 3.59 5.27
C GLU A 35 -12.10 3.24 3.77
N PRO A 36 -13.24 2.89 3.14
CA PRO A 36 -13.32 2.75 1.69
C PRO A 36 -12.88 4.03 0.99
N GLY A 37 -12.03 3.90 -0.04
CA GLY A 37 -11.50 5.03 -0.80
C GLY A 37 -10.49 5.91 -0.03
N ALA A 38 -10.05 5.49 1.15
CA ALA A 38 -9.12 6.27 1.95
C ALA A 38 -7.75 6.43 1.27
N ARG A 39 -7.13 7.57 1.52
CA ARG A 39 -5.70 7.85 1.31
C ARG A 39 -5.10 8.10 2.69
N GLN A 40 -4.61 7.06 3.34
CA GLN A 40 -4.15 7.11 4.72
C GLN A 40 -2.66 6.85 4.80
N ALA A 41 -1.94 7.71 5.53
CA ALA A 41 -0.53 7.52 5.81
C ALA A 41 -0.35 6.83 7.17
N LEU A 42 0.64 5.94 7.26
CA LEU A 42 1.15 5.38 8.51
C LEU A 42 2.58 5.90 8.71
N ILE A 43 2.75 6.77 9.70
CA ILE A 43 4.04 7.37 10.01
C ILE A 43 4.54 6.94 11.40
N GLY A 44 5.80 7.21 11.69
CA GLY A 44 6.42 6.91 12.98
C GLY A 44 7.93 6.80 12.85
N PRO A 45 8.69 6.90 13.94
CA PRO A 45 10.15 6.80 13.91
C PRO A 45 10.63 5.43 13.43
N ASN A 46 11.94 5.33 13.16
CA ASN A 46 12.55 4.05 12.85
C ASN A 46 12.39 3.08 14.03
N GLY A 47 12.07 1.82 13.73
CA GLY A 47 11.78 0.82 14.76
C GLY A 47 10.40 0.94 15.41
N ALA A 48 9.53 1.86 14.99
CA ALA A 48 8.18 1.99 15.55
C ALA A 48 7.26 0.78 15.32
N GLY A 49 7.62 -0.14 14.40
CA GLY A 49 6.81 -1.32 14.08
C GLY A 49 6.00 -1.21 12.78
N LYS A 50 6.21 -0.17 11.97
CA LYS A 50 5.44 0.09 10.73
C LYS A 50 5.48 -1.10 9.76
N THR A 51 6.68 -1.55 9.36
CA THR A 51 6.86 -2.70 8.47
C THR A 51 6.32 -3.99 9.09
N THR A 52 6.46 -4.15 10.42
CA THR A 52 5.86 -5.30 11.14
C THR A 52 4.34 -5.28 11.04
N LEU A 53 3.71 -4.10 11.20
CA LEU A 53 2.27 -3.93 11.04
C LEU A 53 1.82 -4.26 9.61
N ILE A 54 2.51 -3.76 8.59
CA ILE A 54 2.23 -4.14 7.19
C ILE A 54 2.36 -5.65 6.97
N ASN A 55 3.39 -6.29 7.53
CA ASN A 55 3.59 -7.74 7.42
C ASN A 55 2.47 -8.54 8.12
N LEU A 56 1.89 -8.01 9.20
CA LEU A 56 0.68 -8.58 9.82
C LEU A 56 -0.54 -8.41 8.91
N LEU A 57 -0.76 -7.22 8.36
CA LEU A 57 -1.89 -6.93 7.46
C LEU A 57 -1.85 -7.78 6.20
N THR A 58 -0.66 -8.01 5.65
CA THR A 58 -0.46 -8.83 4.43
C THR A 58 -0.43 -10.34 4.68
N GLY A 59 -0.34 -10.79 5.93
CA GLY A 59 -0.31 -12.21 6.28
C GLY A 59 1.08 -12.85 6.16
N VAL A 60 2.14 -12.06 6.00
CA VAL A 60 3.54 -12.50 6.11
C VAL A 60 3.81 -12.97 7.54
N PHE A 61 3.33 -12.21 8.53
CA PHE A 61 3.37 -12.61 9.93
C PHE A 61 1.98 -12.98 10.43
N LYS A 62 1.93 -13.94 11.37
CA LYS A 62 0.72 -14.29 12.10
C LYS A 62 0.69 -13.49 13.40
N PRO A 63 -0.41 -12.81 13.73
CA PRO A 63 -0.52 -12.09 14.99
C PRO A 63 -0.52 -13.05 16.20
N THR A 64 0.01 -12.59 17.32
CA THR A 64 -0.08 -13.29 18.61
C THR A 64 -1.33 -12.90 19.39
N SER A 65 -1.92 -11.74 19.07
CA SER A 65 -3.18 -11.26 19.65
C SER A 65 -3.96 -10.40 18.67
N GLY A 66 -5.24 -10.23 18.93
CA GLY A 66 -6.14 -9.39 18.17
C GLY A 66 -6.60 -10.01 16.86
N SER A 67 -7.25 -9.20 16.03
CA SER A 67 -7.84 -9.64 14.77
C SER A 67 -7.68 -8.61 13.65
N ILE A 68 -7.79 -9.08 12.41
CA ILE A 68 -7.73 -8.29 11.18
C ILE A 68 -8.98 -8.61 10.35
N HIS A 69 -9.70 -7.58 9.95
CA HIS A 69 -10.92 -7.73 9.15
C HIS A 69 -10.79 -6.93 7.85
N MET A 70 -11.28 -7.52 6.76
CA MET A 70 -11.45 -6.87 5.47
C MET A 70 -12.95 -6.82 5.17
N GLY A 71 -13.54 -5.62 5.22
CA GLY A 71 -14.97 -5.48 5.38
C GLY A 71 -15.44 -6.21 6.63
N GLU A 72 -16.48 -7.03 6.50
CA GLU A 72 -17.02 -7.85 7.58
C GLU A 72 -16.27 -9.19 7.79
N ARG A 73 -15.34 -9.53 6.89
CA ARG A 73 -14.67 -10.82 6.92
C ARG A 73 -13.42 -10.80 7.78
N ASP A 74 -13.35 -11.70 8.75
CA ASP A 74 -12.12 -11.98 9.50
C ASP A 74 -11.09 -12.68 8.58
N ILE A 75 -9.94 -12.02 8.41
CA ILE A 75 -8.81 -12.51 7.62
C ILE A 75 -7.59 -12.83 8.48
N THR A 76 -7.72 -12.80 9.80
CA THR A 76 -6.61 -12.92 10.76
C THR A 76 -5.73 -14.15 10.51
N ARG A 77 -6.34 -15.28 10.18
CA ARG A 77 -5.65 -16.55 9.97
C ARG A 77 -5.41 -16.89 8.50
N LEU A 78 -5.85 -16.06 7.58
CA LEU A 78 -5.65 -16.29 6.16
C LEU A 78 -4.19 -16.01 5.77
N SER A 79 -3.67 -16.86 4.86
CA SER A 79 -2.36 -16.67 4.24
C SER A 79 -2.36 -15.45 3.29
N GLY A 80 -1.17 -14.92 2.99
CA GLY A 80 -1.03 -13.74 2.13
C GLY A 80 -1.65 -13.93 0.74
N ASP A 81 -1.47 -15.09 0.12
CA ASP A 81 -2.08 -15.44 -1.17
C ASP A 81 -3.61 -15.39 -1.14
N LYS A 82 -4.24 -15.84 -0.04
CA LYS A 82 -5.70 -15.76 0.13
C LYS A 82 -6.17 -14.32 0.34
N ARG A 83 -5.39 -13.49 1.08
CA ARG A 83 -5.69 -12.07 1.24
C ARG A 83 -5.53 -11.32 -0.09
N ALA A 84 -4.51 -11.66 -0.88
CA ALA A 84 -4.31 -11.09 -2.20
C ALA A 84 -5.48 -11.38 -3.14
N ARG A 85 -5.96 -12.63 -3.18
CA ARG A 85 -7.17 -13.03 -3.95
C ARG A 85 -8.44 -12.34 -3.48
N MET A 86 -8.48 -11.84 -2.26
CA MET A 86 -9.60 -11.03 -1.75
C MET A 86 -9.48 -9.55 -2.11
N GLY A 87 -8.38 -9.15 -2.74
CA GLY A 87 -8.15 -7.79 -3.18
C GLY A 87 -7.29 -6.94 -2.24
N LEU A 88 -6.41 -7.56 -1.42
CA LEU A 88 -5.41 -6.85 -0.65
C LEU A 88 -4.05 -6.98 -1.35
N ALA A 89 -3.61 -5.93 -2.03
CA ALA A 89 -2.31 -5.89 -2.69
C ALA A 89 -1.28 -5.10 -1.88
N ARG A 90 -0.01 -5.46 -2.04
CA ARG A 90 1.14 -4.71 -1.50
C ARG A 90 2.18 -4.56 -2.60
N THR A 91 2.75 -3.36 -2.72
CA THR A 91 4.00 -3.19 -3.48
C THR A 91 5.18 -3.68 -2.65
N PHE A 92 6.13 -4.37 -3.26
CA PHE A 92 7.31 -4.89 -2.58
C PHE A 92 8.46 -3.89 -2.67
N GLN A 93 9.27 -3.76 -1.60
CA GLN A 93 10.50 -2.96 -1.57
C GLN A 93 11.63 -3.50 -2.49
N ILE A 94 11.48 -4.70 -3.03
CA ILE A 94 12.50 -5.33 -3.88
C ILE A 94 12.03 -5.19 -5.32
N ASN A 95 12.83 -4.58 -6.17
CA ASN A 95 12.60 -4.49 -7.61
C ASN A 95 12.39 -5.89 -8.19
N THR A 96 11.14 -6.27 -8.34
CA THR A 96 10.74 -7.54 -8.97
C THR A 96 10.48 -7.37 -10.47
N LEU A 97 10.81 -6.18 -11.01
CA LEU A 97 10.63 -5.88 -12.41
C LEU A 97 11.63 -6.67 -13.26
N PHE A 98 11.16 -7.17 -14.38
CA PHE A 98 12.02 -7.82 -15.38
C PHE A 98 12.63 -6.76 -16.30
N PRO A 99 13.97 -6.52 -16.23
CA PRO A 99 14.60 -5.41 -16.95
C PRO A 99 14.43 -5.47 -18.48
N SER A 100 14.32 -6.68 -19.03
CA SER A 100 14.18 -6.94 -20.47
C SER A 100 12.74 -6.82 -21.00
N LEU A 101 11.74 -6.77 -20.10
CA LEU A 101 10.36 -6.57 -20.51
C LEU A 101 10.05 -5.08 -20.65
N THR A 102 8.97 -4.79 -21.38
CA THR A 102 8.40 -3.44 -21.43
C THR A 102 7.29 -3.29 -20.38
N PRO A 103 6.90 -2.07 -19.99
CA PRO A 103 5.73 -1.83 -19.13
C PRO A 103 4.47 -2.53 -19.63
N LEU A 104 4.19 -2.42 -20.93
CA LEU A 104 3.02 -3.05 -21.53
C LEU A 104 3.05 -4.57 -21.34
N LEU A 105 4.15 -5.23 -21.69
CA LEU A 105 4.26 -6.69 -21.53
C LEU A 105 4.19 -7.11 -20.08
N SER A 106 4.78 -6.36 -19.16
CA SER A 106 4.75 -6.64 -17.73
C SER A 106 3.32 -6.61 -17.20
N VAL A 107 2.53 -5.59 -17.55
CA VAL A 107 1.13 -5.45 -17.13
C VAL A 107 0.25 -6.50 -17.80
N VAL A 108 0.45 -6.77 -19.10
CA VAL A 108 -0.26 -7.85 -19.82
C VAL A 108 -0.06 -9.21 -19.16
N LEU A 109 1.18 -9.52 -18.74
CA LEU A 109 1.46 -10.77 -18.02
C LEU A 109 0.73 -10.83 -16.67
N ALA A 110 0.73 -9.74 -15.91
CA ALA A 110 0.04 -9.67 -14.62
C ALA A 110 -1.49 -9.83 -14.77
N ILE A 111 -2.09 -9.20 -15.78
CA ILE A 111 -3.52 -9.36 -16.09
C ILE A 111 -3.80 -10.80 -16.53
N SER A 112 -2.95 -11.36 -17.39
CA SER A 112 -3.10 -12.74 -17.90
C SER A 112 -3.05 -13.77 -16.76
N GLU A 113 -2.17 -13.58 -15.78
CA GLU A 113 -2.10 -14.42 -14.58
C GLU A 113 -3.39 -14.32 -13.76
N ARG A 114 -3.90 -13.11 -13.52
CA ARG A 114 -5.17 -12.89 -12.83
C ARG A 114 -6.34 -13.59 -13.53
N GLU A 115 -6.40 -13.52 -14.87
CA GLU A 115 -7.45 -14.16 -15.68
C GLU A 115 -7.25 -15.69 -15.84
N GLY A 116 -6.17 -16.25 -15.27
CA GLY A 116 -5.85 -17.67 -15.37
C GLY A 116 -5.42 -18.12 -16.79
N LEU A 117 -5.03 -17.17 -17.65
CA LEU A 117 -4.64 -17.45 -19.03
C LEU A 117 -3.25 -18.08 -19.13
N GLY A 118 -2.41 -17.93 -18.10
CA GLY A 118 -1.06 -18.51 -18.05
C GLY A 118 -1.00 -20.03 -18.08
N ALA A 119 -2.08 -20.73 -17.71
CA ALA A 119 -2.18 -22.19 -17.76
C ALA A 119 -2.49 -22.74 -19.17
N THR A 120 -2.78 -21.88 -20.14
CA THR A 120 -3.18 -22.27 -21.49
C THR A 120 -2.22 -21.74 -22.56
N TRP A 121 -0.94 -22.11 -22.44
CA TRP A 121 0.15 -21.72 -23.37
C TRP A 121 -0.06 -22.16 -24.84
N TRP A 122 -1.08 -23.00 -25.09
CA TRP A 122 -1.51 -23.41 -26.43
C TRP A 122 -2.50 -22.46 -27.12
N ARG A 123 -3.08 -21.48 -26.40
CA ARG A 123 -3.96 -20.51 -27.02
C ARG A 123 -3.13 -19.32 -27.53
N PRO A 124 -3.18 -19.01 -28.84
CA PRO A 124 -2.53 -17.81 -29.35
C PRO A 124 -3.16 -16.58 -28.67
N LEU A 125 -2.32 -15.61 -28.25
CA LEU A 125 -2.70 -14.30 -27.71
C LEU A 125 -3.63 -13.49 -28.65
N LYS A 126 -3.93 -13.98 -29.84
CA LYS A 126 -4.83 -13.38 -30.85
C LYS A 126 -6.30 -13.21 -30.42
N GLY A 127 -6.69 -13.58 -29.18
CA GLY A 127 -8.01 -13.35 -28.59
C GLY A 127 -8.00 -12.46 -27.35
N CYS A 128 -6.86 -11.87 -27.02
CA CYS A 128 -6.67 -11.13 -25.77
C CYS A 128 -6.69 -9.61 -25.93
N THR A 129 -7.42 -9.07 -26.93
CA THR A 129 -7.57 -7.61 -27.12
C THR A 129 -7.94 -6.93 -25.80
N ALA A 130 -8.89 -7.51 -25.06
CA ALA A 130 -9.33 -6.98 -23.78
C ALA A 130 -8.20 -6.88 -22.73
N VAL A 131 -7.23 -7.81 -22.71
CA VAL A 131 -6.07 -7.76 -21.81
C VAL A 131 -5.14 -6.61 -22.17
N PHE A 132 -4.89 -6.41 -23.47
CA PHE A 132 -4.09 -5.30 -23.96
C PHE A 132 -4.77 -3.96 -23.71
N ASP A 133 -6.08 -3.86 -23.96
CA ASP A 133 -6.87 -2.64 -23.72
C ASP A 133 -6.85 -2.27 -22.23
N GLU A 134 -7.00 -3.25 -21.34
CA GLU A 134 -6.89 -3.03 -19.90
C GLU A 134 -5.47 -2.62 -19.49
N ALA A 135 -4.44 -3.24 -20.06
CA ALA A 135 -3.05 -2.88 -19.78
C ALA A 135 -2.75 -1.43 -20.20
N HIS A 136 -3.18 -1.02 -21.39
CA HIS A 136 -3.05 0.36 -21.84
C HIS A 136 -3.80 1.34 -20.94
N ALA A 137 -5.03 1.02 -20.53
CA ALA A 137 -5.80 1.86 -19.61
C ALA A 137 -5.09 2.03 -18.25
N LEU A 138 -4.51 0.97 -17.70
CA LEU A 138 -3.73 1.04 -16.46
C LEU A 138 -2.48 1.89 -16.62
N LEU A 139 -1.73 1.71 -17.70
CA LEU A 139 -0.55 2.52 -17.99
C LEU A 139 -0.91 4.00 -18.16
N GLY A 140 -2.01 4.30 -18.86
CA GLY A 140 -2.52 5.67 -19.00
C GLY A 140 -2.90 6.31 -17.66
N THR A 141 -3.54 5.55 -16.76
CA THR A 141 -3.88 6.04 -15.40
C THR A 141 -2.64 6.48 -14.62
N LEU A 142 -1.50 5.82 -14.84
CA LEU A 142 -0.23 6.09 -14.18
C LEU A 142 0.75 6.92 -15.02
N LYS A 143 0.28 7.49 -16.15
CA LYS A 143 1.10 8.30 -17.07
C LYS A 143 2.35 7.56 -17.59
N LEU A 144 2.20 6.27 -17.87
CA LEU A 144 3.23 5.40 -18.43
C LEU A 144 2.98 5.01 -19.90
N ASP A 145 1.90 5.51 -20.51
CA ASP A 145 1.47 5.19 -21.87
C ASP A 145 2.54 5.52 -22.92
N ALA A 146 3.21 6.66 -22.78
CA ALA A 146 4.31 7.05 -23.69
C ALA A 146 5.56 6.17 -23.55
N LEU A 147 5.66 5.38 -22.46
CA LEU A 147 6.78 4.50 -22.14
C LEU A 147 6.40 3.01 -22.28
N ALA A 148 5.21 2.71 -22.82
CA ALA A 148 4.64 1.37 -22.87
C ALA A 148 5.57 0.32 -23.52
N ASP A 149 6.34 0.72 -24.53
CA ASP A 149 7.23 -0.15 -25.32
C ASP A 149 8.73 0.05 -24.99
N VAL A 150 9.06 0.90 -24.01
CA VAL A 150 10.45 1.14 -23.58
C VAL A 150 10.88 0.01 -22.62
N PRO A 151 12.05 -0.62 -22.79
CA PRO A 151 12.54 -1.61 -21.83
C PRO A 151 12.61 -1.05 -20.40
N VAL A 152 12.18 -1.85 -19.42
CA VAL A 152 12.15 -1.44 -18.00
C VAL A 152 13.52 -0.96 -17.51
N ALA A 153 14.60 -1.58 -18.02
CA ALA A 153 15.97 -1.17 -17.67
C ALA A 153 16.31 0.28 -18.07
N GLU A 154 15.61 0.84 -19.03
CA GLU A 154 15.84 2.20 -19.56
C GLU A 154 14.94 3.25 -18.88
N LEU A 155 14.00 2.82 -18.04
CA LEU A 155 13.09 3.72 -17.32
C LEU A 155 13.80 4.43 -16.19
N ALA A 156 13.51 5.71 -15.98
CA ALA A 156 13.84 6.43 -14.76
C ALA A 156 13.25 5.71 -13.53
N TYR A 157 13.91 5.84 -12.39
CA TYR A 157 13.56 5.06 -11.19
C TYR A 157 12.12 5.33 -10.72
N GLY A 158 11.65 6.58 -10.75
CA GLY A 158 10.27 6.93 -10.43
C GLY A 158 9.24 6.27 -11.38
N LYS A 159 9.59 6.10 -12.67
CA LYS A 159 8.74 5.39 -13.63
C LYS A 159 8.70 3.88 -13.37
N GLN A 160 9.81 3.29 -12.92
CA GLN A 160 9.82 1.90 -12.46
C GLN A 160 8.91 1.72 -11.23
N ARG A 161 8.90 2.67 -10.28
CA ARG A 161 7.99 2.66 -9.13
C ARG A 161 6.50 2.76 -9.54
N LEU A 162 6.19 3.61 -10.53
CA LEU A 162 4.84 3.66 -11.09
C LEU A 162 4.45 2.33 -11.75
N LEU A 163 5.37 1.67 -12.43
CA LEU A 163 5.13 0.34 -13.02
C LEU A 163 4.86 -0.73 -11.94
N GLU A 164 5.58 -0.71 -10.82
CA GLU A 164 5.28 -1.60 -9.68
C GLU A 164 3.85 -1.40 -9.16
N ILE A 165 3.38 -0.16 -9.11
CA ILE A 165 1.99 0.15 -8.75
C ILE A 165 1.03 -0.36 -9.82
N ALA A 166 1.36 -0.21 -11.12
CA ALA A 166 0.56 -0.76 -12.22
C ALA A 166 0.39 -2.27 -12.08
N LEU A 167 1.46 -3.00 -11.77
CA LEU A 167 1.42 -4.45 -11.55
C LEU A 167 0.53 -4.82 -10.35
N ALA A 168 0.59 -4.05 -9.26
CA ALA A 168 -0.29 -4.26 -8.13
C ALA A 168 -1.77 -3.99 -8.49
N LEU A 169 -2.04 -2.96 -9.29
CA LEU A 169 -3.38 -2.61 -9.77
C LEU A 169 -3.94 -3.62 -10.77
N ALA A 170 -3.08 -4.29 -11.56
CA ALA A 170 -3.46 -5.35 -12.46
C ALA A 170 -4.20 -6.51 -11.76
N ALA A 171 -3.97 -6.70 -10.46
CA ALA A 171 -4.73 -7.65 -9.64
C ALA A 171 -6.12 -7.16 -9.22
N ARG A 172 -6.55 -5.94 -9.63
CA ARG A 172 -7.80 -5.27 -9.24
C ARG A 172 -8.02 -5.24 -7.72
N PRO A 173 -7.08 -4.66 -6.97
CA PRO A 173 -7.17 -4.63 -5.52
C PRO A 173 -8.27 -3.67 -5.04
N ARG A 174 -8.87 -3.99 -3.90
CA ARG A 174 -9.71 -3.06 -3.12
C ARG A 174 -8.89 -2.27 -2.11
N ILE A 175 -7.75 -2.83 -1.71
CA ILE A 175 -6.84 -2.24 -0.73
C ILE A 175 -5.42 -2.35 -1.29
N LEU A 176 -4.72 -1.23 -1.35
CA LEU A 176 -3.34 -1.13 -1.78
C LEU A 176 -2.47 -0.65 -0.61
N LEU A 177 -1.51 -1.48 -0.23
CA LEU A 177 -0.52 -1.16 0.80
C LEU A 177 0.80 -0.78 0.12
N LEU A 178 1.26 0.44 0.34
CA LEU A 178 2.50 0.98 -0.21
C LEU A 178 3.52 1.17 0.91
N ASP A 179 4.67 0.51 0.80
CA ASP A 179 5.74 0.58 1.81
C ASP A 179 6.90 1.41 1.25
N GLU A 180 6.98 2.67 1.66
CA GLU A 180 7.97 3.66 1.24
C GLU A 180 8.06 3.80 -0.30
N PRO A 181 6.94 4.13 -0.99
CA PRO A 181 6.91 4.17 -2.45
C PRO A 181 7.89 5.19 -3.04
N ALA A 182 8.21 6.29 -2.33
CA ALA A 182 9.18 7.28 -2.78
C ALA A 182 10.64 6.96 -2.38
N ALA A 183 10.90 5.83 -1.70
CA ALA A 183 12.27 5.51 -1.30
C ALA A 183 13.21 5.37 -2.51
N GLY A 184 14.26 6.19 -2.55
CA GLY A 184 15.23 6.23 -3.65
C GLY A 184 14.76 6.97 -4.90
N VAL A 185 13.54 7.51 -4.92
CA VAL A 185 13.03 8.35 -6.00
C VAL A 185 13.52 9.79 -5.80
N PRO A 186 14.05 10.47 -6.83
CA PRO A 186 14.40 11.88 -6.75
C PRO A 186 13.20 12.75 -6.30
N GLU A 187 13.49 13.87 -5.59
CA GLU A 187 12.43 14.72 -4.99
C GLU A 187 11.47 15.29 -6.04
N ASP A 188 11.96 15.60 -7.22
CA ASP A 188 11.18 16.10 -8.36
C ASP A 188 10.24 15.04 -8.96
N GLU A 189 10.65 13.76 -8.97
CA GLU A 189 9.84 12.64 -9.46
C GLU A 189 8.86 12.11 -8.39
N SER A 190 9.19 12.23 -7.10
CA SER A 190 8.37 11.72 -6.00
C SER A 190 7.00 12.41 -5.92
N GLY A 191 6.93 13.70 -6.27
CA GLY A 191 5.68 14.43 -6.40
C GLY A 191 4.74 13.83 -7.45
N GLU A 192 5.27 13.49 -8.63
CA GLU A 192 4.51 12.88 -9.73
C GLU A 192 3.99 11.48 -9.33
N LEU A 193 4.83 10.69 -8.66
CA LEU A 193 4.46 9.37 -8.14
C LEU A 193 3.25 9.47 -7.19
N PHE A 194 3.29 10.40 -6.24
CA PHE A 194 2.20 10.59 -5.29
C PHE A 194 0.95 11.22 -5.91
N GLU A 195 1.08 12.07 -6.93
CA GLU A 195 -0.07 12.55 -7.72
C GLU A 195 -0.79 11.39 -8.41
N ALA A 196 -0.05 10.45 -8.99
CA ALA A 196 -0.63 9.25 -9.58
C ALA A 196 -1.34 8.37 -8.53
N ILE A 197 -0.75 8.19 -7.34
CA ILE A 197 -1.38 7.46 -6.22
C ILE A 197 -2.66 8.17 -5.75
N ALA A 198 -2.65 9.48 -5.64
CA ALA A 198 -3.80 10.27 -5.21
C ALA A 198 -4.95 10.23 -6.22
N ALA A 199 -4.61 10.13 -7.52
CA ALA A 199 -5.58 10.06 -8.63
C ALA A 199 -6.19 8.66 -8.83
N LEU A 200 -5.76 7.64 -8.08
CA LEU A 200 -6.36 6.30 -8.16
C LEU A 200 -7.86 6.34 -7.85
N PRO A 201 -8.66 5.47 -8.47
CA PRO A 201 -10.12 5.40 -8.23
C PRO A 201 -10.49 5.31 -6.74
N ASP A 202 -11.63 5.91 -6.38
CA ASP A 202 -12.09 5.95 -4.97
C ASP A 202 -12.59 4.58 -4.46
N ASP A 203 -12.73 3.58 -5.30
CA ASP A 203 -13.00 2.19 -4.90
C ASP A 203 -11.75 1.46 -4.38
N ILE A 204 -10.56 2.06 -4.56
CA ILE A 204 -9.30 1.55 -4.03
C ILE A 204 -8.91 2.34 -2.79
N SER A 205 -8.84 1.68 -1.64
CA SER A 205 -8.32 2.26 -0.39
C SER A 205 -6.80 2.11 -0.34
N VAL A 206 -6.07 3.20 -0.06
CA VAL A 206 -4.61 3.19 -0.01
C VAL A 206 -4.13 3.48 1.41
N LEU A 207 -3.29 2.58 1.94
CA LEU A 207 -2.48 2.82 3.13
C LEU A 207 -1.01 2.84 2.72
N PHE A 208 -0.32 3.93 3.00
CA PHE A 208 1.09 4.06 2.65
C PHE A 208 1.96 4.43 3.85
N ILE A 209 3.17 3.90 3.88
CA ILE A 209 4.22 4.31 4.82
C ILE A 209 5.12 5.29 4.09
N GLU A 210 5.44 6.40 4.72
CA GLU A 210 6.41 7.38 4.22
C GLU A 210 7.15 8.09 5.35
N HIS A 211 8.33 8.59 5.01
CA HIS A 211 9.19 9.37 5.90
C HIS A 211 9.23 10.85 5.51
N ASP A 212 8.96 11.17 4.26
CA ASP A 212 8.85 12.55 3.80
C ASP A 212 7.51 13.15 4.24
N MET A 213 7.60 13.99 5.25
CA MET A 213 6.42 14.65 5.82
C MET A 213 5.73 15.59 4.82
N LYS A 214 6.47 16.16 3.83
CA LYS A 214 5.86 17.01 2.80
C LYS A 214 4.88 16.17 1.95
N LEU A 215 5.31 14.95 1.53
CA LEU A 215 4.46 14.03 0.78
C LEU A 215 3.28 13.54 1.63
N VAL A 216 3.55 13.16 2.89
CA VAL A 216 2.51 12.73 3.82
C VAL A 216 1.42 13.79 3.98
N PHE A 217 1.80 15.03 4.32
CA PHE A 217 0.83 16.12 4.55
C PHE A 217 0.08 16.54 3.28
N ARG A 218 0.73 16.45 2.11
CA ARG A 218 0.12 16.83 0.83
C ARG A 218 -0.87 15.80 0.32
N PHE A 219 -0.59 14.51 0.48
CA PHE A 219 -1.31 13.44 -0.24
C PHE A 219 -2.17 12.54 0.65
N SER A 220 -2.05 12.61 1.98
CA SER A 220 -2.94 11.87 2.87
C SER A 220 -4.17 12.68 3.26
N ARG A 221 -5.30 11.99 3.39
CA ARG A 221 -6.53 12.54 4.01
C ARG A 221 -6.58 12.24 5.51
N ARG A 222 -5.88 11.19 5.95
CA ARG A 222 -5.77 10.75 7.34
C ARG A 222 -4.37 10.24 7.60
N ILE A 223 -3.88 10.46 8.81
CA ILE A 223 -2.54 10.02 9.23
C ILE A 223 -2.69 9.25 10.54
N SER A 224 -2.08 8.06 10.62
CA SER A 224 -1.90 7.28 11.84
C SER A 224 -0.44 7.35 12.26
N VAL A 225 -0.19 7.72 13.51
CA VAL A 225 1.17 7.82 14.06
C VAL A 225 1.45 6.61 14.94
N LEU A 226 2.41 5.78 14.54
CA LEU A 226 2.85 4.58 15.27
C LEU A 226 4.12 4.88 16.04
N VAL A 227 4.12 4.57 17.35
CA VAL A 227 5.28 4.75 18.24
C VAL A 227 5.38 3.55 19.18
N GLY A 228 6.55 2.90 19.23
CA GLY A 228 6.75 1.75 20.11
C GLY A 228 5.74 0.62 19.92
N GLY A 229 5.32 0.38 18.69
CA GLY A 229 4.35 -0.66 18.33
C GLY A 229 2.89 -0.33 18.64
N ARG A 230 2.56 0.91 19.03
CA ARG A 230 1.19 1.36 19.35
C ARG A 230 0.79 2.58 18.53
N ILE A 231 -0.50 2.74 18.24
CA ILE A 231 -1.00 3.98 17.66
C ILE A 231 -0.99 5.05 18.78
N LEU A 232 -0.19 6.09 18.55
CA LEU A 232 -0.10 7.25 19.43
C LEU A 232 -1.30 8.17 19.22
N THR A 233 -1.61 8.46 17.96
CA THR A 233 -2.71 9.35 17.56
C THR A 233 -3.08 9.12 16.10
N GLU A 234 -4.30 9.51 15.74
CA GLU A 234 -4.79 9.49 14.36
C GLU A 234 -5.61 10.77 14.13
N GLY A 235 -5.51 11.31 12.92
CA GLY A 235 -6.25 12.52 12.57
C GLY A 235 -6.01 12.96 11.13
N THR A 236 -6.54 14.14 10.81
CA THR A 236 -6.21 14.83 9.55
C THR A 236 -4.76 15.34 9.58
N PRO A 237 -4.18 15.69 8.43
CA PRO A 237 -2.86 16.34 8.41
C PRO A 237 -2.78 17.54 9.36
N ALA A 238 -3.83 18.37 9.44
CA ALA A 238 -3.87 19.53 10.33
C ALA A 238 -3.80 19.13 11.80
N ASP A 239 -4.59 18.10 12.22
CA ASP A 239 -4.60 17.60 13.59
C ASP A 239 -3.23 17.07 14.00
N ILE A 240 -2.61 16.26 13.12
CA ILE A 240 -1.30 15.66 13.37
C ILE A 240 -0.20 16.71 13.42
N GLY A 241 -0.24 17.72 12.54
CA GLY A 241 0.72 18.83 12.55
C GLY A 241 0.64 19.71 13.81
N ALA A 242 -0.54 19.78 14.42
CA ALA A 242 -0.76 20.53 15.67
C ALA A 242 -0.48 19.72 16.94
N ASP A 243 -0.43 18.39 16.88
CA ASP A 243 -0.28 17.52 18.05
C ASP A 243 1.15 17.64 18.65
N PRO A 244 1.30 18.12 19.89
CA PRO A 244 2.60 18.30 20.55
C PRO A 244 3.32 16.96 20.77
N ARG A 245 2.60 15.85 20.97
CA ARG A 245 3.16 14.51 21.17
C ARG A 245 3.87 14.03 19.89
N VAL A 246 3.30 14.34 18.73
CA VAL A 246 3.91 14.02 17.42
C VAL A 246 5.19 14.82 17.22
N ARG A 247 5.16 16.12 17.54
CA ARG A 247 6.36 16.97 17.47
C ARG A 247 7.48 16.46 18.37
N GLU A 248 7.17 16.06 19.58
CA GLU A 248 8.16 15.49 20.53
C GLU A 248 8.81 14.22 19.97
N VAL A 249 8.04 13.31 19.40
CA VAL A 249 8.54 12.06 18.80
C VAL A 249 9.52 12.33 17.66
N TYR A 250 9.25 13.33 16.82
CA TYR A 250 10.10 13.64 15.66
C TYR A 250 11.27 14.56 15.99
N LEU A 251 11.11 15.52 16.92
CA LEU A 251 12.17 16.44 17.37
C LEU A 251 13.08 15.79 18.41
N GLY A 252 12.54 14.95 19.30
CA GLY A 252 13.30 14.25 20.32
C GLY A 252 14.25 13.19 19.78
N SER A 253 14.02 12.68 18.55
CA SER A 253 14.93 11.73 17.88
C SER A 253 16.20 12.39 17.35
N SER A 254 16.21 13.71 17.13
CA SER A 254 17.38 14.47 16.63
C SER A 254 18.49 14.65 17.68
N HIS A 255 18.26 14.37 18.95
CA HIS A 255 19.20 14.58 20.06
C HIS A 255 19.87 13.30 20.59
N ARG A 256 19.68 12.14 19.96
CA ARG A 256 20.27 10.86 20.43
C ARG A 256 21.45 10.34 19.58
N HIS A 257 22.02 11.17 18.73
CA HIS A 257 23.27 10.86 18.04
C HIS A 257 24.33 11.91 18.42
N VAL A 258 24.83 11.81 19.64
CA VAL A 258 26.13 12.33 20.09
C VAL A 258 26.87 11.20 20.79
#